data_d2c2532caae00e05143f5d0a6850e42a
#
_entry.id   d2c2532caae00e05143f5d0a6850e42a
#
_cell.length_a   1.000
_cell.length_b   1.000
_cell.length_c   1.000
_cell.angle_alpha   90.00
_cell.angle_beta   90.00
_cell.angle_gamma   90.00
#
_symmetry.space_group_name_H-M   'P 1'
#
loop_
_entity.id
_entity.type
_entity.pdbx_description
1 polymer ?
#
loop_
_entity_poly.entity_id
_entity_poly.type
_entity_poly.pdbx_seq_one_letter_code
_entity_poly.pdbx_strand_id
1 'polypeptide(L)'
;ETLAAKRCAFIVDHQQYHGKIKELQGAYLPYDNEEKILVCTPENDFNAGRERTGMGVLIARALQQNLLKDREKAEQSLREYHAFYLRELVNAATGLVCNCSGKDNSYFRLYNYPWAVTFFLECWKLWGEKENLKTAVRITEKFYEQDGFRFYPIEMPIVMLCQELEKAGEQEDLKTVRDLFRRHADQLIEIGTAYPASEVNYEQSIVQPAAEVILQVYEVTGEEKYLRGAEQQIAVLELFDGQQPDYHLHETAIRHWDGYWFGKRRVFGDTFPHYWSAENGRTFKRYARLTGNEEYNIRGEHSLRGVLSMFFEDGTATCAYLYPYSVNGQKADFADPYANDQDWGLCMNLE
;
A
#
# COMPACT_ATOMS: atom_id res chain seq x y z
N GLU A 1 16.71 5.74 5.46
CA GLU A 1 17.43 4.44 5.54
C GLU A 1 17.52 3.92 6.97
N THR A 2 18.07 4.69 7.90
CA THR A 2 18.20 4.26 9.31
C THR A 2 16.85 3.97 9.96
N LEU A 3 15.83 4.77 9.67
CA LEU A 3 14.48 4.57 10.18
C LEU A 3 13.87 3.26 9.65
N ALA A 4 13.97 3.02 8.35
CA ALA A 4 13.51 1.78 7.72
C ALA A 4 14.21 0.55 8.30
N ALA A 5 15.53 0.63 8.53
CA ALA A 5 16.27 -0.47 9.14
C ALA A 5 15.80 -0.79 10.56
N LYS A 6 15.57 0.24 11.40
CA LYS A 6 15.03 0.06 12.76
C LYS A 6 13.60 -0.49 12.73
N ARG A 7 12.77 0.00 11.81
CA ARG A 7 11.41 -0.49 11.65
C ARG A 7 11.38 -1.96 11.21
N CYS A 8 12.19 -2.35 10.25
CA CYS A 8 12.32 -3.75 9.83
C CYS A 8 12.77 -4.64 10.99
N ALA A 9 13.77 -4.22 11.77
CA ALA A 9 14.22 -4.97 12.95
C ALA A 9 13.06 -5.14 13.95
N PHE A 10 12.30 -4.09 14.22
CA PHE A 10 11.15 -4.16 15.13
C PHE A 10 10.07 -5.14 14.60
N ILE A 11 9.76 -5.11 13.30
CA ILE A 11 8.79 -6.05 12.70
C ILE A 11 9.26 -7.49 12.91
N VAL A 12 10.52 -7.78 12.60
CA VAL A 12 11.11 -9.12 12.72
C VAL A 12 11.12 -9.61 14.17
N ASP A 13 11.44 -8.72 15.11
CA ASP A 13 11.61 -9.10 16.53
C ASP A 13 10.30 -9.15 17.31
N HIS A 14 9.30 -8.33 16.92
CA HIS A 14 8.11 -8.11 17.74
C HIS A 14 6.78 -8.31 17.01
N GLN A 15 6.74 -8.27 15.68
CA GLN A 15 5.49 -8.37 14.92
C GLN A 15 5.32 -9.68 14.15
N GLN A 16 6.31 -10.56 14.14
CA GLN A 16 6.16 -11.89 13.58
C GLN A 16 5.58 -12.89 14.58
N TYR A 17 4.58 -13.64 14.16
CA TYR A 17 3.89 -14.58 15.03
C TYR A 17 4.54 -15.95 15.04
N HIS A 18 4.93 -16.40 16.24
CA HIS A 18 5.48 -17.74 16.53
C HIS A 18 4.71 -18.47 17.64
N GLY A 19 3.45 -18.08 17.88
CA GLY A 19 2.61 -18.63 18.95
C GLY A 19 1.98 -19.98 18.61
N LYS A 20 0.85 -20.31 19.24
CA LYS A 20 0.22 -21.63 19.13
C LYS A 20 -0.83 -21.73 18.02
N ILE A 21 -1.28 -20.61 17.45
CA ILE A 21 -2.29 -20.59 16.38
C ILE A 21 -1.61 -20.98 15.08
N LYS A 22 -1.92 -22.16 14.55
CA LYS A 22 -1.25 -22.73 13.37
C LYS A 22 -1.43 -21.87 12.12
N GLU A 23 -2.61 -21.33 11.96
CA GLU A 23 -3.01 -20.49 10.83
C GLU A 23 -2.23 -19.16 10.79
N LEU A 24 -1.65 -18.72 11.92
CA LEU A 24 -0.88 -17.49 12.02
C LEU A 24 0.64 -17.70 12.01
N GLN A 25 1.15 -18.93 11.97
CA GLN A 25 2.59 -19.18 11.99
C GLN A 25 3.32 -18.44 10.87
N GLY A 26 4.31 -17.62 11.22
CA GLY A 26 5.08 -16.80 10.30
C GLY A 26 4.39 -15.50 9.85
N ALA A 27 3.16 -15.25 10.27
CA ALA A 27 2.42 -14.04 9.92
C ALA A 27 3.03 -12.78 10.54
N TYR A 28 2.96 -11.66 9.85
CA TYR A 28 3.12 -10.35 10.46
C TYR A 28 1.77 -9.83 10.94
N LEU A 29 1.74 -9.34 12.17
CA LEU A 29 0.51 -8.90 12.85
C LEU A 29 0.64 -7.46 13.36
N PRO A 30 -0.48 -6.75 13.58
CA PRO A 30 -0.46 -5.48 14.27
C PRO A 30 0.13 -5.63 15.69
N TYR A 31 0.73 -4.55 16.17
CA TYR A 31 1.35 -4.51 17.50
C TYR A 31 0.75 -3.39 18.33
N ASP A 32 0.37 -3.71 19.57
CA ASP A 32 -0.10 -2.75 20.55
C ASP A 32 1.08 -2.17 21.34
N ASN A 33 1.42 -0.91 21.09
CA ASN A 33 2.53 -0.24 21.76
C ASN A 33 2.26 0.07 23.25
N GLU A 34 0.99 0.14 23.68
CA GLU A 34 0.64 0.34 25.09
C GLU A 34 0.79 -0.96 25.89
N GLU A 35 0.22 -2.04 25.38
CA GLU A 35 0.24 -3.35 26.05
C GLU A 35 1.47 -4.18 25.71
N LYS A 36 2.22 -3.78 24.68
CA LYS A 36 3.43 -4.47 24.19
C LYS A 36 3.18 -5.92 23.78
N ILE A 37 2.07 -6.13 23.06
CA ILE A 37 1.65 -7.45 22.59
C ILE A 37 1.28 -7.42 21.11
N LEU A 38 1.31 -8.60 20.47
CA LEU A 38 0.71 -8.82 19.17
C LEU A 38 -0.82 -8.82 19.26
N VAL A 39 -1.46 -8.18 18.30
CA VAL A 39 -2.92 -8.19 18.15
C VAL A 39 -3.31 -9.39 17.28
N CYS A 40 -3.83 -10.43 17.89
CA CYS A 40 -4.19 -11.70 17.25
C CYS A 40 -5.71 -11.86 17.11
N THR A 41 -6.43 -10.80 16.75
CA THR A 41 -7.88 -10.88 16.55
C THR A 41 -8.23 -11.24 15.11
N PRO A 42 -9.34 -11.94 14.87
CA PRO A 42 -9.80 -12.23 13.51
C PRO A 42 -10.52 -11.03 12.85
N GLU A 43 -10.58 -9.89 13.52
CA GLU A 43 -11.22 -8.70 12.97
C GLU A 43 -10.53 -8.21 11.70
N ASN A 44 -11.33 -7.73 10.75
CA ASN A 44 -10.91 -7.44 9.39
C ASN A 44 -9.65 -6.59 9.29
N ASP A 45 -9.57 -5.48 10.03
CA ASP A 45 -8.43 -4.57 9.91
C ASP A 45 -7.25 -4.91 10.83
N PHE A 46 -7.34 -6.02 11.54
CA PHE A 46 -6.28 -6.50 12.45
C PHE A 46 -5.73 -7.88 12.06
N ASN A 47 -6.08 -8.39 10.88
CA ASN A 47 -5.59 -9.67 10.42
C ASN A 47 -4.15 -9.61 9.89
N ALA A 48 -3.59 -10.77 9.54
CA ALA A 48 -2.23 -10.95 9.05
C ALA A 48 -2.03 -10.68 7.55
N GLY A 49 -3.09 -10.43 6.82
CA GLY A 49 -3.08 -10.08 5.41
C GLY A 49 -3.39 -8.61 5.17
N ARG A 50 -3.99 -8.30 4.02
CA ARG A 50 -4.44 -6.96 3.67
C ARG A 50 -3.31 -5.94 3.73
N GLU A 51 -3.53 -4.84 4.40
CA GLU A 51 -2.56 -3.75 4.58
C GLU A 51 -1.28 -4.19 5.32
N ARG A 52 -1.33 -5.26 6.14
CA ARG A 52 -0.15 -5.84 6.85
C ARG A 52 0.90 -6.39 5.88
N THR A 53 0.50 -6.63 4.63
CA THR A 53 1.43 -6.99 3.54
C THR A 53 2.55 -5.95 3.37
N GLY A 54 2.30 -4.70 3.73
CA GLY A 54 3.31 -3.63 3.74
C GLY A 54 4.55 -3.94 4.57
N MET A 55 4.42 -4.70 5.66
CA MET A 55 5.58 -5.14 6.47
C MET A 55 6.51 -6.05 5.65
N GLY A 56 5.94 -7.01 4.91
CA GLY A 56 6.71 -7.91 4.05
C GLY A 56 7.36 -7.18 2.87
N VAL A 57 6.64 -6.25 2.25
CA VAL A 57 7.16 -5.41 1.17
C VAL A 57 8.31 -4.53 1.66
N LEU A 58 8.18 -3.90 2.83
CA LEU A 58 9.21 -3.06 3.43
C LEU A 58 10.50 -3.86 3.70
N ILE A 59 10.39 -5.05 4.28
CA ILE A 59 11.56 -5.91 4.54
C ILE A 59 12.21 -6.34 3.24
N ALA A 60 11.43 -6.72 2.21
CA ALA A 60 11.97 -7.11 0.91
C ALA A 60 12.75 -5.96 0.25
N ARG A 61 12.21 -4.73 0.24
CA ARG A 61 12.89 -3.54 -0.28
C ARG A 61 14.15 -3.19 0.51
N ALA A 62 14.08 -3.25 1.83
CA ALA A 62 15.24 -3.00 2.69
C ALA A 62 16.37 -4.04 2.48
N LEU A 63 16.02 -5.30 2.24
CA LEU A 63 16.98 -6.35 1.87
C LEU A 63 17.63 -6.10 0.50
N GLN A 64 16.84 -5.71 -0.50
CA GLN A 64 17.35 -5.39 -1.85
C GLN A 64 18.32 -4.19 -1.82
N GLN A 65 18.05 -3.21 -0.98
CA GLN A 65 18.86 -1.99 -0.83
C GLN A 65 20.01 -2.13 0.18
N ASN A 66 20.19 -3.31 0.78
CA ASN A 66 21.24 -3.60 1.78
C ASN A 66 21.19 -2.68 3.01
N LEU A 67 20.00 -2.30 3.47
CA LEU A 67 19.81 -1.41 4.62
C LEU A 67 19.93 -2.14 5.97
N LEU A 68 19.76 -3.47 6.00
CA LEU A 68 19.60 -4.25 7.23
C LEU A 68 20.93 -4.78 7.74
N LYS A 69 21.19 -4.59 9.05
CA LYS A 69 22.40 -5.10 9.73
C LYS A 69 22.40 -6.62 9.84
N ASP A 70 21.28 -7.20 10.28
CA ASP A 70 21.07 -8.64 10.38
C ASP A 70 20.24 -9.14 9.19
N ARG A 71 20.93 -9.23 8.05
CA ARG A 71 20.33 -9.64 6.78
C ARG A 71 19.76 -11.05 6.85
N GLU A 72 20.50 -11.99 7.45
CA GLU A 72 20.10 -13.40 7.49
C GLU A 72 18.80 -13.59 8.27
N LYS A 73 18.71 -12.95 9.44
CA LYS A 73 17.50 -12.99 10.26
C LYS A 73 16.29 -12.38 9.55
N ALA A 74 16.47 -11.22 8.92
CA ALA A 74 15.40 -10.56 8.19
C ALA A 74 14.94 -11.37 6.98
N GLU A 75 15.87 -11.98 6.24
CA GLU A 75 15.53 -12.85 5.11
C GLU A 75 14.80 -14.12 5.57
N GLN A 76 15.25 -14.76 6.64
CA GLN A 76 14.55 -15.89 7.24
C GLN A 76 13.13 -15.53 7.65
N SER A 77 12.94 -14.40 8.35
CA SER A 77 11.62 -13.88 8.74
C SER A 77 10.73 -13.67 7.51
N LEU A 78 11.25 -13.06 6.46
CA LEU A 78 10.51 -12.82 5.22
C LEU A 78 10.14 -14.14 4.51
N ARG A 79 11.04 -15.15 4.52
CA ARG A 79 10.74 -16.50 4.00
C ARG A 79 9.60 -17.17 4.75
N GLU A 80 9.55 -17.02 6.06
CA GLU A 80 8.45 -17.54 6.88
C GLU A 80 7.13 -16.83 6.59
N TYR A 81 7.15 -15.50 6.41
CA TYR A 81 5.99 -14.73 6.00
C TYR A 81 5.52 -15.11 4.58
N HIS A 82 6.43 -15.28 3.63
CA HIS A 82 6.10 -15.76 2.28
C HIS A 82 5.43 -17.15 2.31
N ALA A 83 5.97 -18.07 3.10
CA ALA A 83 5.38 -19.39 3.30
C ALA A 83 3.98 -19.32 3.94
N PHE A 84 3.79 -18.43 4.94
CA PHE A 84 2.48 -18.13 5.51
C PHE A 84 1.52 -17.60 4.43
N TYR A 85 1.96 -16.65 3.61
CA TYR A 85 1.13 -16.02 2.59
C TYR A 85 0.58 -17.04 1.59
N LEU A 86 1.44 -17.94 1.09
CA LEU A 86 1.08 -19.04 0.19
C LEU A 86 0.17 -20.08 0.86
N ARG A 87 0.38 -20.36 2.14
CA ARG A 87 -0.40 -21.34 2.87
C ARG A 87 -1.80 -20.83 3.20
N GLU A 88 -1.93 -19.56 3.62
CA GLU A 88 -3.13 -19.05 4.25
C GLU A 88 -3.91 -18.04 3.40
N LEU A 89 -3.23 -17.21 2.61
CA LEU A 89 -3.84 -16.05 1.99
C LEU A 89 -3.98 -16.14 0.47
N VAL A 90 -3.14 -16.92 -0.22
CA VAL A 90 -3.13 -16.96 -1.68
C VAL A 90 -3.21 -18.38 -2.19
N ASN A 91 -4.08 -18.61 -3.16
CA ASN A 91 -4.00 -19.78 -4.01
C ASN A 91 -3.12 -19.44 -5.23
N ALA A 92 -1.84 -19.79 -5.18
CA ALA A 92 -0.88 -19.46 -6.24
C ALA A 92 -1.24 -20.07 -7.61
N ALA A 93 -1.98 -21.19 -7.64
CA ALA A 93 -2.39 -21.82 -8.90
C ALA A 93 -3.49 -21.04 -9.63
N THR A 94 -4.36 -20.34 -8.90
CA THR A 94 -5.51 -19.63 -9.45
C THR A 94 -5.43 -18.10 -9.34
N GLY A 95 -4.46 -17.57 -8.59
CA GLY A 95 -4.35 -16.15 -8.29
C GLY A 95 -5.39 -15.62 -7.30
N LEU A 96 -6.22 -16.48 -6.69
CA LEU A 96 -7.20 -16.07 -5.70
C LEU A 96 -6.52 -15.56 -4.43
N VAL A 97 -6.89 -14.36 -3.98
CA VAL A 97 -6.43 -13.75 -2.72
C VAL A 97 -7.56 -13.77 -1.70
N CYS A 98 -7.33 -14.39 -0.56
CA CYS A 98 -8.29 -14.52 0.53
C CYS A 98 -8.24 -13.33 1.49
N ASN A 99 -9.30 -13.14 2.25
CA ASN A 99 -9.41 -12.02 3.19
C ASN A 99 -8.62 -12.24 4.48
N CYS A 100 -8.62 -13.46 4.98
CA CYS A 100 -8.02 -13.84 6.25
C CYS A 100 -7.25 -15.15 6.14
N SER A 101 -6.45 -15.47 7.15
CA SER A 101 -5.81 -16.78 7.33
C SER A 101 -6.82 -17.93 7.29
N GLY A 102 -6.35 -19.14 7.00
CA GLY A 102 -7.21 -20.29 6.77
C GLY A 102 -7.89 -20.26 5.39
N LYS A 103 -7.41 -19.44 4.47
CA LYS A 103 -8.03 -19.20 3.14
C LYS A 103 -9.49 -18.77 3.24
N ASP A 104 -9.82 -18.05 4.31
CA ASP A 104 -11.15 -17.50 4.47
C ASP A 104 -11.45 -16.44 3.42
N ASN A 105 -12.49 -16.67 2.67
CA ASN A 105 -13.01 -15.77 1.64
C ASN A 105 -14.53 -15.62 1.78
N SER A 106 -15.00 -15.53 3.02
CA SER A 106 -16.43 -15.39 3.36
C SER A 106 -17.08 -14.15 2.75
N TYR A 107 -16.27 -13.14 2.42
CA TYR A 107 -16.67 -12.01 1.59
C TYR A 107 -15.51 -11.61 0.68
N PHE A 108 -15.83 -10.87 -0.36
CA PHE A 108 -14.90 -10.53 -1.42
C PHE A 108 -14.32 -9.11 -1.24
N ARG A 109 -12.98 -8.97 -1.33
CA ARG A 109 -12.30 -7.68 -1.15
C ARG A 109 -11.20 -7.49 -2.19
N LEU A 110 -11.49 -6.72 -3.22
CA LEU A 110 -10.55 -6.45 -4.32
C LEU A 110 -9.28 -5.71 -3.89
N TYR A 111 -9.33 -4.90 -2.83
CA TYR A 111 -8.14 -4.21 -2.30
C TYR A 111 -6.98 -5.14 -1.95
N ASN A 112 -7.24 -6.39 -1.61
CA ASN A 112 -6.19 -7.35 -1.23
C ASN A 112 -5.27 -7.73 -2.39
N TYR A 113 -5.75 -7.66 -3.63
CA TYR A 113 -5.04 -8.13 -4.81
C TYR A 113 -3.81 -7.30 -5.17
N PRO A 114 -3.90 -5.95 -5.28
CA PRO A 114 -2.74 -5.11 -5.57
C PRO A 114 -1.59 -5.29 -4.58
N TRP A 115 -1.89 -5.35 -3.30
CA TRP A 115 -0.88 -5.58 -2.26
C TRP A 115 -0.19 -6.94 -2.41
N ALA A 116 -0.95 -7.99 -2.73
CA ALA A 116 -0.38 -9.31 -2.99
C ALA A 116 0.49 -9.31 -4.25
N VAL A 117 0.07 -8.65 -5.34
CA VAL A 117 0.90 -8.50 -6.56
C VAL A 117 2.22 -7.84 -6.22
N THR A 118 2.19 -6.71 -5.48
CA THR A 118 3.40 -5.99 -5.06
C THR A 118 4.32 -6.88 -4.23
N PHE A 119 3.78 -7.61 -3.26
CA PHE A 119 4.56 -8.50 -2.41
C PHE A 119 5.28 -9.61 -3.20
N PHE A 120 4.58 -10.30 -4.10
CA PHE A 120 5.20 -11.34 -4.91
C PHE A 120 6.22 -10.79 -5.91
N LEU A 121 6.02 -9.59 -6.45
CA LEU A 121 7.02 -8.91 -7.29
C LEU A 121 8.28 -8.55 -6.50
N GLU A 122 8.15 -8.03 -5.28
CA GLU A 122 9.31 -7.74 -4.45
C GLU A 122 10.06 -9.03 -4.03
N CYS A 123 9.34 -10.13 -3.79
CA CYS A 123 9.96 -11.44 -3.58
C CYS A 123 10.67 -11.95 -4.83
N TRP A 124 10.10 -11.77 -6.03
CA TRP A 124 10.76 -12.08 -7.30
C TRP A 124 12.05 -11.28 -7.47
N LYS A 125 12.02 -9.98 -7.27
CA LYS A 125 13.19 -9.10 -7.38
C LYS A 125 14.30 -9.49 -6.41
N LEU A 126 13.94 -9.92 -5.21
CA LEU A 126 14.90 -10.29 -4.16
C LEU A 126 15.53 -11.67 -4.40
N TRP A 127 14.74 -12.67 -4.80
CA TRP A 127 15.17 -14.07 -4.83
C TRP A 127 15.36 -14.64 -6.25
N GLY A 128 14.80 -13.99 -7.26
CA GLY A 128 14.84 -14.51 -8.65
C GLY A 128 14.01 -15.77 -8.87
N GLU A 129 13.13 -16.12 -7.96
CA GLU A 129 12.28 -17.31 -8.04
C GLU A 129 11.08 -17.06 -8.96
N LYS A 130 11.13 -17.63 -10.16
CA LYS A 130 10.16 -17.39 -11.24
C LYS A 130 8.70 -17.60 -10.83
N GLU A 131 8.43 -18.50 -9.89
CA GLU A 131 7.06 -18.76 -9.43
C GLU A 131 6.45 -17.53 -8.74
N ASN A 132 7.24 -16.67 -8.10
CA ASN A 132 6.76 -15.41 -7.54
C ASN A 132 6.24 -14.48 -8.66
N LEU A 133 6.97 -14.33 -9.75
CA LEU A 133 6.53 -13.54 -10.90
C LEU A 133 5.26 -14.11 -11.54
N LYS A 134 5.20 -15.44 -11.73
CA LYS A 134 4.00 -16.11 -12.28
C LYS A 134 2.80 -15.98 -11.33
N THR A 135 3.01 -16.02 -10.03
CA THR A 135 1.95 -15.81 -9.04
C THR A 135 1.43 -14.37 -9.12
N ALA A 136 2.29 -13.37 -9.25
CA ALA A 136 1.88 -11.98 -9.43
C ALA A 136 1.01 -11.79 -10.68
N VAL A 137 1.36 -12.44 -11.81
CA VAL A 137 0.55 -12.43 -13.03
C VAL A 137 -0.84 -13.02 -12.79
N ARG A 138 -0.91 -14.23 -12.20
CA ARG A 138 -2.20 -14.90 -11.95
C ARG A 138 -3.09 -14.11 -10.99
N ILE A 139 -2.51 -13.45 -9.98
CA ILE A 139 -3.25 -12.57 -9.08
C ILE A 139 -3.81 -11.37 -9.86
N THR A 140 -3.01 -10.78 -10.75
CA THR A 140 -3.46 -9.67 -11.61
C THR A 140 -4.60 -10.09 -12.53
N GLU A 141 -4.47 -11.22 -13.23
CA GLU A 141 -5.54 -11.76 -14.06
C GLU A 141 -6.81 -12.02 -13.23
N LYS A 142 -6.66 -12.63 -12.05
CA LYS A 142 -7.78 -12.93 -11.16
C LYS A 142 -8.48 -11.68 -10.66
N PHE A 143 -7.76 -10.60 -10.36
CA PHE A 143 -8.33 -9.31 -10.03
C PHE A 143 -9.29 -8.80 -11.13
N TYR A 144 -8.87 -8.89 -12.39
CA TYR A 144 -9.72 -8.44 -13.51
C TYR A 144 -10.85 -9.41 -13.84
N GLU A 145 -10.68 -10.72 -13.66
CA GLU A 145 -11.79 -11.69 -13.74
C GLU A 145 -12.91 -11.40 -12.75
N GLN A 146 -12.58 -10.73 -11.66
CA GLN A 146 -13.49 -10.37 -10.57
C GLN A 146 -13.97 -8.92 -10.64
N ASP A 147 -14.11 -8.39 -11.87
CA ASP A 147 -14.62 -7.03 -12.16
C ASP A 147 -13.70 -5.88 -11.70
N GLY A 148 -12.39 -6.11 -11.64
CA GLY A 148 -11.40 -5.11 -11.26
C GLY A 148 -11.32 -3.88 -12.16
N PHE A 149 -11.95 -3.90 -13.37
CA PHE A 149 -11.91 -2.79 -14.32
C PHE A 149 -12.62 -1.50 -13.86
N ARG A 150 -13.50 -1.59 -12.89
CA ARG A 150 -14.22 -0.44 -12.31
C ARG A 150 -13.77 -0.11 -10.89
N PHE A 151 -12.77 -0.83 -10.42
CA PHE A 151 -12.25 -0.68 -9.07
C PHE A 151 -11.13 0.35 -9.02
N TYR A 152 -10.92 0.95 -7.86
CA TYR A 152 -9.86 1.94 -7.58
C TYR A 152 -8.77 1.28 -6.72
N PRO A 153 -7.80 0.56 -7.34
CA PRO A 153 -6.86 -0.27 -6.61
C PRO A 153 -5.73 0.56 -6.01
N ILE A 154 -5.61 0.56 -4.71
CA ILE A 154 -4.44 1.11 -4.01
C ILE A 154 -3.25 0.17 -4.23
N GLU A 155 -2.07 0.72 -4.56
CA GLU A 155 -0.81 -0.02 -4.74
C GLU A 155 -0.76 -0.98 -5.95
N MET A 156 -1.54 -0.79 -7.02
CA MET A 156 -1.41 -1.63 -8.22
C MET A 156 -0.08 -1.35 -8.94
N PRO A 157 0.88 -2.30 -8.99
CA PRO A 157 2.24 -2.07 -9.45
C PRO A 157 2.39 -2.30 -10.98
N ILE A 158 1.67 -1.53 -11.80
CA ILE A 158 1.57 -1.71 -13.25
C ILE A 158 2.94 -1.63 -13.93
N VAL A 159 3.68 -0.56 -13.66
CA VAL A 159 5.02 -0.35 -14.26
C VAL A 159 5.98 -1.44 -13.83
N MET A 160 6.02 -1.76 -12.53
CA MET A 160 6.93 -2.78 -11.99
C MET A 160 6.64 -4.15 -12.61
N LEU A 161 5.36 -4.57 -12.66
CA LEU A 161 5.01 -5.86 -13.25
C LEU A 161 5.40 -5.94 -14.73
N CYS A 162 5.11 -4.89 -15.52
CA CYS A 162 5.49 -4.86 -16.93
C CYS A 162 7.02 -4.93 -17.13
N GLN A 163 7.78 -4.17 -16.35
CA GLN A 163 9.25 -4.15 -16.42
C GLN A 163 9.86 -5.51 -16.03
N GLU A 164 9.36 -6.14 -14.97
CA GLU A 164 9.89 -7.43 -14.53
C GLU A 164 9.54 -8.57 -15.51
N LEU A 165 8.36 -8.54 -16.15
CA LEU A 165 8.02 -9.48 -17.22
C LEU A 165 8.88 -9.27 -18.48
N GLU A 166 9.17 -8.03 -18.83
CA GLU A 166 10.04 -7.71 -19.96
C GLU A 166 11.48 -8.21 -19.71
N LYS A 167 12.04 -7.92 -18.52
CA LYS A 167 13.36 -8.41 -18.10
C LYS A 167 13.45 -9.94 -18.05
N ALA A 168 12.36 -10.60 -17.65
CA ALA A 168 12.29 -12.07 -17.59
C ALA A 168 12.04 -12.71 -18.96
N GLY A 169 11.75 -11.93 -20.01
CA GLY A 169 11.42 -12.43 -21.35
C GLY A 169 10.03 -13.05 -21.48
N GLU A 170 9.12 -12.80 -20.54
CA GLU A 170 7.75 -13.35 -20.49
C GLU A 170 6.79 -12.52 -21.36
N GLN A 171 6.96 -12.59 -22.67
CA GLN A 171 6.27 -11.72 -23.64
C GLN A 171 4.75 -11.95 -23.72
N GLU A 172 4.29 -13.18 -23.55
CA GLU A 172 2.84 -13.50 -23.58
C GLU A 172 2.14 -12.91 -22.33
N ASP A 173 2.70 -13.12 -21.15
CA ASP A 173 2.19 -12.55 -19.91
C ASP A 173 2.23 -11.01 -19.96
N LEU A 174 3.33 -10.43 -20.44
CA LEU A 174 3.49 -9.00 -20.63
C LEU A 174 2.39 -8.41 -21.53
N LYS A 175 2.11 -9.06 -22.64
CA LYS A 175 1.01 -8.63 -23.53
C LYS A 175 -0.33 -8.71 -22.81
N THR A 176 -0.60 -9.83 -22.15
CA THR A 176 -1.86 -10.04 -21.42
C THR A 176 -2.09 -8.96 -20.37
N VAL A 177 -1.13 -8.71 -19.48
CA VAL A 177 -1.30 -7.72 -18.40
C VAL A 177 -1.38 -6.30 -18.96
N ARG A 178 -0.62 -5.95 -20.02
CA ARG A 178 -0.72 -4.63 -20.67
C ARG A 178 -2.12 -4.39 -21.25
N ASP A 179 -2.73 -5.38 -21.88
CA ASP A 179 -4.09 -5.25 -22.44
C ASP A 179 -5.12 -5.08 -21.31
N LEU A 180 -4.98 -5.79 -20.19
CA LEU A 180 -5.81 -5.62 -19.00
C LEU A 180 -5.68 -4.21 -18.40
N PHE A 181 -4.46 -3.72 -18.23
CA PHE A 181 -4.20 -2.38 -17.69
C PHE A 181 -4.72 -1.26 -18.60
N ARG A 182 -4.56 -1.39 -19.92
CA ARG A 182 -5.15 -0.45 -20.88
C ARG A 182 -6.67 -0.37 -20.75
N ARG A 183 -7.33 -1.52 -20.71
CA ARG A 183 -8.78 -1.59 -20.53
C ARG A 183 -9.22 -0.95 -19.22
N HIS A 184 -8.47 -1.14 -18.15
CA HIS A 184 -8.75 -0.52 -16.86
C HIS A 184 -8.62 1.01 -16.93
N ALA A 185 -7.51 1.52 -17.46
CA ALA A 185 -7.30 2.95 -17.62
C ALA A 185 -8.35 3.59 -18.54
N ASP A 186 -8.73 2.93 -19.64
CA ASP A 186 -9.78 3.40 -20.53
C ASP A 186 -11.13 3.50 -19.79
N GLN A 187 -11.46 2.53 -18.93
CA GLN A 187 -12.68 2.57 -18.11
C GLN A 187 -12.65 3.71 -17.07
N LEU A 188 -11.50 3.94 -16.41
CA LEU A 188 -11.36 5.06 -15.47
C LEU A 188 -11.44 6.42 -16.17
N ILE A 189 -10.91 6.55 -17.38
CA ILE A 189 -11.03 7.77 -18.20
C ILE A 189 -12.49 8.00 -18.61
N GLU A 190 -13.22 6.95 -18.98
CA GLU A 190 -14.65 7.04 -19.33
C GLU A 190 -15.50 7.50 -18.15
N ILE A 191 -15.23 6.99 -16.93
CA ILE A 191 -15.89 7.43 -15.70
C ILE A 191 -15.49 8.88 -15.37
N GLY A 192 -14.23 9.24 -15.59
CA GLY A 192 -13.70 10.56 -15.31
C GLY A 192 -13.80 10.90 -13.82
N THR A 193 -14.38 12.07 -13.51
CA THR A 193 -14.62 12.54 -12.14
C THR A 193 -16.03 12.23 -11.60
N ALA A 194 -16.83 11.47 -12.36
CA ALA A 194 -18.14 10.99 -11.93
C ALA A 194 -18.00 9.67 -11.16
N TYR A 195 -17.31 9.71 -10.02
CA TYR A 195 -17.03 8.52 -9.22
C TYR A 195 -18.32 7.77 -8.84
N PRO A 196 -18.28 6.41 -8.80
CA PRO A 196 -19.45 5.61 -8.47
C PRO A 196 -20.01 5.93 -7.07
N ALA A 197 -21.32 5.94 -6.92
CA ALA A 197 -21.98 6.20 -5.63
C ALA A 197 -21.75 5.08 -4.58
N SER A 198 -21.23 3.93 -5.01
CA SER A 198 -20.81 2.84 -4.11
C SER A 198 -19.47 3.11 -3.41
N GLU A 199 -18.69 4.05 -3.96
CA GLU A 199 -17.46 4.53 -3.33
C GLU A 199 -17.73 5.85 -2.60
N VAL A 200 -16.84 6.21 -1.69
CA VAL A 200 -16.94 7.51 -1.01
C VAL A 200 -16.55 8.59 -2.03
N ASN A 201 -17.53 9.37 -2.46
CA ASN A 201 -17.31 10.43 -3.43
C ASN A 201 -16.29 11.44 -2.92
N TYR A 202 -15.34 11.80 -3.78
CA TYR A 202 -14.28 12.76 -3.46
C TYR A 202 -13.42 12.37 -2.25
N GLU A 203 -13.25 11.10 -2.00
CA GLU A 203 -12.21 10.67 -1.07
C GLU A 203 -10.87 10.55 -1.81
N GLN A 204 -9.80 10.96 -1.14
CA GLN A 204 -8.43 10.87 -1.67
C GLN A 204 -8.08 9.44 -2.12
N SER A 205 -8.50 8.42 -1.36
CA SER A 205 -8.25 7.01 -1.65
C SER A 205 -8.98 6.46 -2.89
N ILE A 206 -9.84 7.24 -3.52
CA ILE A 206 -10.49 6.94 -4.81
C ILE A 206 -9.83 7.73 -5.95
N VAL A 207 -9.60 9.01 -5.73
CA VAL A 207 -9.01 9.90 -6.74
C VAL A 207 -7.56 9.51 -7.04
N GLN A 208 -6.78 9.20 -6.01
CA GLN A 208 -5.36 8.84 -6.16
C GLN A 208 -5.18 7.55 -6.99
N PRO A 209 -5.86 6.42 -6.71
CA PRO A 209 -5.72 5.23 -7.55
C PRO A 209 -6.16 5.46 -9.01
N ALA A 210 -7.17 6.30 -9.25
CA ALA A 210 -7.56 6.65 -10.60
C ALA A 210 -6.41 7.37 -11.34
N ALA A 211 -5.84 8.41 -10.75
CA ALA A 211 -4.69 9.11 -11.30
C ALA A 211 -3.50 8.18 -11.52
N GLU A 212 -3.16 7.38 -10.50
CA GLU A 212 -1.98 6.51 -10.49
C GLU A 212 -2.06 5.40 -11.55
N VAL A 213 -3.20 4.71 -11.68
CA VAL A 213 -3.39 3.68 -12.71
C VAL A 213 -3.24 4.28 -14.12
N ILE A 214 -3.90 5.41 -14.37
CA ILE A 214 -3.84 6.06 -15.70
C ILE A 214 -2.42 6.54 -16.01
N LEU A 215 -1.71 7.15 -15.05
CA LEU A 215 -0.32 7.57 -15.23
C LEU A 215 0.64 6.40 -15.47
N GLN A 216 0.49 5.30 -14.74
CA GLN A 216 1.31 4.11 -14.94
C GLN A 216 1.06 3.50 -16.33
N VAL A 217 -0.19 3.52 -16.82
CA VAL A 217 -0.49 3.05 -18.19
C VAL A 217 0.10 3.99 -19.23
N TYR A 218 0.10 5.31 -19.01
CA TYR A 218 0.86 6.25 -19.86
C TYR A 218 2.34 5.87 -19.89
N GLU A 219 2.95 5.64 -18.73
CA GLU A 219 4.38 5.30 -18.63
C GLU A 219 4.75 4.02 -19.41
N VAL A 220 3.91 2.99 -19.41
CA VAL A 220 4.18 1.73 -20.12
C VAL A 220 3.76 1.71 -21.58
N THR A 221 2.94 2.69 -22.03
CA THR A 221 2.41 2.71 -23.41
C THR A 221 2.87 3.91 -24.24
N GLY A 222 3.16 5.05 -23.60
CA GLY A 222 3.43 6.33 -24.27
C GLY A 222 2.22 6.96 -24.95
N GLU A 223 1.00 6.46 -24.73
CA GLU A 223 -0.19 6.97 -25.39
C GLU A 223 -0.73 8.22 -24.69
N GLU A 224 -0.65 9.38 -25.36
CA GLU A 224 -1.01 10.70 -24.84
C GLU A 224 -2.44 10.82 -24.27
N LYS A 225 -3.37 9.94 -24.69
CA LYS A 225 -4.72 9.94 -24.12
C LYS A 225 -4.71 9.67 -22.61
N TYR A 226 -3.78 8.85 -22.15
CA TYR A 226 -3.64 8.52 -20.73
C TYR A 226 -3.08 9.68 -19.92
N LEU A 227 -2.10 10.42 -20.46
CA LEU A 227 -1.62 11.62 -19.79
C LEU A 227 -2.74 12.64 -19.59
N ARG A 228 -3.49 12.94 -20.66
CA ARG A 228 -4.64 13.86 -20.57
C ARG A 228 -5.75 13.38 -19.63
N GLY A 229 -5.99 12.06 -19.56
CA GLY A 229 -6.95 11.49 -18.61
C GLY A 229 -6.47 11.60 -17.16
N ALA A 230 -5.17 11.41 -16.93
CA ALA A 230 -4.57 11.57 -15.60
C ALA A 230 -4.60 13.02 -15.12
N GLU A 231 -4.36 14.00 -15.99
CA GLU A 231 -4.41 15.43 -15.65
C GLU A 231 -5.76 15.84 -15.04
N GLN A 232 -6.86 15.25 -15.52
CA GLN A 232 -8.19 15.52 -14.94
C GLN A 232 -8.29 14.99 -13.50
N GLN A 233 -7.70 13.83 -13.21
CA GLN A 233 -7.66 13.25 -11.86
C GLN A 233 -6.69 14.02 -10.94
N ILE A 234 -5.55 14.43 -11.46
CA ILE A 234 -4.56 15.24 -10.72
C ILE A 234 -5.19 16.54 -10.22
N ALA A 235 -5.96 17.23 -11.07
CA ALA A 235 -6.65 18.48 -10.70
C ALA A 235 -7.63 18.28 -9.53
N VAL A 236 -8.24 17.11 -9.39
CA VAL A 236 -9.08 16.78 -8.23
C VAL A 236 -8.22 16.37 -7.03
N LEU A 237 -7.15 15.58 -7.27
CA LEU A 237 -6.26 15.09 -6.22
C LEU A 237 -5.61 16.23 -5.43
N GLU A 238 -5.24 17.31 -6.11
CA GLU A 238 -4.67 18.52 -5.49
C GLU A 238 -5.54 19.14 -4.39
N LEU A 239 -6.86 18.93 -4.45
CA LEU A 239 -7.80 19.51 -3.48
C LEU A 239 -7.68 18.92 -2.09
N PHE A 240 -7.03 17.75 -1.96
CA PHE A 240 -6.78 17.09 -0.68
C PHE A 240 -5.46 17.50 -0.01
N ASP A 241 -4.60 18.18 -0.75
CA ASP A 241 -3.26 18.57 -0.34
C ASP A 241 -3.18 20.09 -0.03
N GLY A 242 -1.99 20.61 0.09
CA GLY A 242 -1.75 22.04 0.32
C GLY A 242 -1.45 22.38 1.77
N GLN A 243 -1.86 23.56 2.19
CA GLN A 243 -1.64 24.02 3.57
C GLN A 243 -2.57 23.32 4.53
N GLN A 244 -1.99 22.63 5.48
CA GLN A 244 -2.70 21.93 6.53
C GLN A 244 -2.64 22.74 7.86
N PRO A 245 -3.50 22.41 8.85
CA PRO A 245 -3.54 23.12 10.13
C PRO A 245 -2.19 23.12 10.88
N ASP A 246 -1.38 22.07 10.70
CA ASP A 246 -0.01 21.99 11.21
C ASP A 246 0.98 22.08 10.04
N TYR A 247 1.97 22.97 10.16
CA TYR A 247 2.96 23.19 9.10
C TYR A 247 3.84 21.97 8.80
N HIS A 248 4.01 21.05 9.74
CA HIS A 248 4.73 19.80 9.52
C HIS A 248 4.00 18.85 8.57
N LEU A 249 2.71 19.08 8.36
CA LEU A 249 1.84 18.26 7.53
C LEU A 249 1.49 18.92 6.20
N HIS A 250 2.23 19.97 5.83
CA HIS A 250 2.07 20.63 4.54
C HIS A 250 2.18 19.62 3.39
N GLU A 251 1.23 19.68 2.42
CA GLU A 251 1.08 18.73 1.32
C GLU A 251 0.82 17.27 1.77
N THR A 252 0.42 17.05 3.01
CA THR A 252 -0.06 15.75 3.47
C THR A 252 -1.57 15.68 3.30
N ALA A 253 -2.05 14.76 2.48
CA ALA A 253 -3.47 14.63 2.20
C ALA A 253 -4.27 14.25 3.44
N ILE A 254 -5.39 14.94 3.67
CA ILE A 254 -6.36 14.57 4.68
C ILE A 254 -7.14 13.35 4.17
N ARG A 255 -7.23 12.34 5.02
CA ARG A 255 -8.16 11.25 4.84
C ARG A 255 -9.38 11.48 5.73
N HIS A 256 -10.52 11.74 5.11
CA HIS A 256 -11.79 11.81 5.83
C HIS A 256 -12.16 10.44 6.41
N TRP A 257 -12.75 10.44 7.60
CA TRP A 257 -13.10 9.23 8.31
C TRP A 257 -14.59 9.18 8.65
N ASP A 258 -15.26 8.15 8.20
CA ASP A 258 -16.70 7.95 8.29
C ASP A 258 -17.15 7.07 9.48
N GLY A 259 -16.34 6.96 10.52
CA GLY A 259 -16.66 6.21 11.74
C GLY A 259 -16.00 4.85 11.86
N TYR A 260 -15.11 4.47 10.93
CA TYR A 260 -14.33 3.28 11.01
C TYR A 260 -12.84 3.61 11.24
N TRP A 261 -12.18 2.89 12.14
CA TRP A 261 -10.83 3.19 12.56
C TRP A 261 -9.93 1.94 12.57
N PHE A 262 -8.74 2.02 12.01
CA PHE A 262 -7.78 0.91 11.95
C PHE A 262 -6.96 0.71 13.23
N GLY A 263 -7.19 1.56 14.21
CA GLY A 263 -6.45 1.56 15.46
C GLY A 263 -7.15 0.80 16.58
N LYS A 264 -6.53 0.90 17.78
CA LYS A 264 -7.03 0.30 19.00
C LYS A 264 -8.35 0.93 19.46
N ARG A 265 -8.49 2.25 19.27
CA ARG A 265 -9.65 3.01 19.72
C ARG A 265 -10.49 3.42 18.52
N ARG A 266 -11.76 3.05 18.55
CA ARG A 266 -12.72 3.49 17.52
C ARG A 266 -13.17 4.91 17.84
N VAL A 267 -12.55 5.88 17.19
CA VAL A 267 -12.88 7.30 17.34
C VAL A 267 -13.21 7.90 15.98
N PHE A 268 -13.96 9.02 16.00
CA PHE A 268 -14.33 9.73 14.78
C PHE A 268 -13.43 10.95 14.61
N GLY A 269 -13.00 11.21 13.41
CA GLY A 269 -12.16 12.35 13.07
C GLY A 269 -11.40 12.13 11.77
N ASP A 270 -10.73 13.18 11.32
CA ASP A 270 -9.83 13.06 10.17
C ASP A 270 -8.54 12.33 10.59
N THR A 271 -8.15 11.32 9.83
CA THR A 271 -6.85 10.65 10.00
C THR A 271 -5.76 11.43 9.29
N PHE A 272 -4.69 11.80 10.06
CA PHE A 272 -3.76 12.77 9.53
C PHE A 272 -2.46 12.85 10.37
N PRO A 273 -1.34 12.35 9.85
CA PRO A 273 -1.25 11.55 8.63
C PRO A 273 -1.75 10.13 8.80
N HIS A 274 -1.99 9.49 7.69
CA HIS A 274 -2.17 8.06 7.48
C HIS A 274 -1.29 7.65 6.30
N TYR A 275 -0.95 6.36 6.09
CA TYR A 275 -0.09 5.99 4.96
C TYR A 275 -0.72 6.35 3.60
N TRP A 276 -2.05 6.38 3.49
CA TRP A 276 -2.73 6.81 2.26
C TRP A 276 -2.41 8.27 1.90
N SER A 277 -2.04 9.10 2.88
CA SER A 277 -1.58 10.45 2.59
C SER A 277 -0.30 10.49 1.74
N ALA A 278 0.57 9.49 1.85
CA ALA A 278 1.78 9.36 1.04
C ALA A 278 1.48 8.93 -0.42
N GLU A 279 0.36 8.32 -0.68
CA GLU A 279 -0.06 7.90 -2.01
C GLU A 279 -0.16 9.09 -2.98
N ASN A 280 -0.68 10.22 -2.53
CA ASN A 280 -0.71 11.46 -3.31
C ASN A 280 0.71 11.89 -3.68
N GLY A 281 1.62 11.83 -2.71
CA GLY A 281 3.03 12.19 -2.92
C GLY A 281 3.69 11.34 -4.00
N ARG A 282 3.46 10.03 -3.99
CA ARG A 282 3.96 9.13 -5.03
C ARG A 282 3.42 9.50 -6.41
N THR A 283 2.12 9.72 -6.50
CA THR A 283 1.46 10.09 -7.76
C THR A 283 1.97 11.44 -8.28
N PHE A 284 2.14 12.44 -7.43
CA PHE A 284 2.70 13.73 -7.82
C PHE A 284 4.14 13.60 -8.33
N LYS A 285 4.99 12.81 -7.66
CA LYS A 285 6.36 12.56 -8.15
C LYS A 285 6.38 11.85 -9.50
N ARG A 286 5.49 10.88 -9.71
CA ARG A 286 5.34 10.23 -11.02
C ARG A 286 4.91 11.24 -12.08
N TYR A 287 3.90 12.04 -11.81
CA TYR A 287 3.44 13.07 -12.72
C TYR A 287 4.54 14.08 -13.06
N ALA A 288 5.27 14.57 -12.06
CA ALA A 288 6.42 15.45 -12.24
C ALA A 288 7.49 14.84 -13.17
N ARG A 289 7.86 13.60 -12.94
CA ARG A 289 8.84 12.88 -13.75
C ARG A 289 8.39 12.71 -15.21
N LEU A 290 7.11 12.45 -15.43
CA LEU A 290 6.56 12.22 -16.78
C LEU A 290 6.33 13.53 -17.56
N THR A 291 6.08 14.65 -16.88
CA THR A 291 5.77 15.95 -17.49
C THR A 291 6.90 16.97 -17.41
N GLY A 292 7.88 16.75 -16.54
CA GLY A 292 8.94 17.74 -16.23
C GLY A 292 8.46 18.88 -15.32
N ASN A 293 7.29 18.75 -14.67
CA ASN A 293 6.76 19.79 -13.78
C ASN A 293 7.32 19.64 -12.36
N GLU A 294 8.36 20.41 -12.05
CA GLU A 294 9.09 20.35 -10.78
C GLU A 294 8.23 20.74 -9.56
N GLU A 295 7.17 21.51 -9.73
CA GLU A 295 6.27 21.88 -8.62
C GLU A 295 5.65 20.62 -7.99
N TYR A 296 5.22 19.65 -8.82
CA TYR A 296 4.67 18.39 -8.31
C TYR A 296 5.72 17.48 -7.67
N ASN A 297 6.98 17.57 -8.08
CA ASN A 297 8.06 16.87 -7.40
C ASN A 297 8.24 17.38 -5.97
N ILE A 298 8.25 18.71 -5.78
CA ILE A 298 8.35 19.34 -4.46
C ILE A 298 7.15 18.96 -3.58
N ARG A 299 5.94 19.07 -4.11
CA ARG A 299 4.71 18.69 -3.39
C ARG A 299 4.72 17.21 -3.00
N GLY A 300 5.12 16.34 -3.93
CA GLY A 300 5.26 14.91 -3.67
C GLY A 300 6.28 14.57 -2.58
N GLU A 301 7.41 15.28 -2.55
CA GLU A 301 8.41 15.15 -1.49
C GLU A 301 7.85 15.52 -0.10
N HIS A 302 7.13 16.63 -0.02
CA HIS A 302 6.50 17.06 1.24
C HIS A 302 5.47 16.05 1.74
N SER A 303 4.61 15.56 0.86
CA SER A 303 3.62 14.55 1.19
C SER A 303 4.26 13.24 1.70
N LEU A 304 5.27 12.73 1.00
CA LEU A 304 6.00 11.52 1.43
C LEU A 304 6.72 11.70 2.76
N ARG A 305 7.27 12.89 3.04
CA ARG A 305 7.92 13.18 4.32
C ARG A 305 6.93 13.30 5.47
N GLY A 306 5.73 13.82 5.22
CA GLY A 306 4.71 14.00 6.25
C GLY A 306 4.36 12.69 6.99
N VAL A 307 4.29 11.57 6.27
CA VAL A 307 3.96 10.27 6.85
C VAL A 307 5.10 9.65 7.67
N LEU A 308 6.34 10.15 7.56
CA LEU A 308 7.46 9.69 8.39
C LEU A 308 7.25 10.00 9.87
N SER A 309 6.39 10.96 10.21
CA SER A 309 6.00 11.26 11.60
C SER A 309 5.28 10.11 12.32
N MET A 310 4.78 9.11 11.58
CA MET A 310 4.18 7.91 12.16
C MET A 310 5.20 6.89 12.69
N PHE A 311 6.49 7.12 12.50
CA PHE A 311 7.55 6.20 12.89
C PHE A 311 8.43 6.80 13.98
N PHE A 312 8.81 5.98 14.97
CA PHE A 312 9.61 6.40 16.11
C PHE A 312 11.05 5.87 16.03
N GLU A 313 11.95 6.52 16.78
CA GLU A 313 13.39 6.21 16.73
C GLU A 313 13.76 4.80 17.19
N ASP A 314 12.92 4.19 18.00
CA ASP A 314 13.10 2.82 18.51
C ASP A 314 12.58 1.72 17.55
N GLY A 315 11.99 2.11 16.43
CA GLY A 315 11.39 1.20 15.43
C GLY A 315 9.91 0.91 15.68
N THR A 316 9.33 1.42 16.77
CA THR A 316 7.88 1.40 16.93
C THR A 316 7.21 2.36 15.94
N ALA A 317 5.90 2.24 15.76
CA ALA A 317 5.14 3.09 14.85
C ALA A 317 3.69 3.22 15.30
N THR A 318 2.98 4.21 14.74
CA THR A 318 1.52 4.36 14.85
C THR A 318 0.87 4.27 13.48
N CYS A 319 -0.29 3.66 13.39
CA CYS A 319 -1.02 3.59 12.12
C CYS A 319 -1.58 4.94 11.68
N ALA A 320 -1.83 5.88 12.58
CA ALA A 320 -2.24 7.23 12.24
C ALA A 320 -2.32 8.16 13.45
N TYR A 321 -2.39 9.46 13.16
CA TYR A 321 -2.86 10.48 14.10
C TYR A 321 -4.28 10.88 13.76
N LEU A 322 -5.02 11.34 14.77
CA LEU A 322 -6.34 11.94 14.60
C LEU A 322 -6.28 13.45 14.76
N TYR A 323 -6.97 14.13 13.88
CA TYR A 323 -7.24 15.54 13.98
C TYR A 323 -8.71 15.78 14.42
N PRO A 324 -9.07 16.79 15.19
CA PRO A 324 -8.40 18.05 15.44
C PRO A 324 -7.36 18.00 16.57
N TYR A 325 -6.47 19.00 16.56
CA TYR A 325 -5.39 19.18 17.53
C TYR A 325 -5.87 19.36 18.98
N SER A 326 -7.06 19.90 19.18
CA SER A 326 -7.68 20.02 20.49
C SER A 326 -9.19 19.75 20.45
N VAL A 327 -9.69 19.11 21.50
CA VAL A 327 -11.12 18.89 21.73
C VAL A 327 -11.46 19.42 23.10
N ASN A 328 -12.47 20.29 23.19
CA ASN A 328 -12.91 20.94 24.46
C ASN A 328 -11.76 21.61 25.24
N GLY A 329 -10.83 22.24 24.51
CA GLY A 329 -9.68 22.92 25.09
C GLY A 329 -8.56 22.00 25.60
N GLN A 330 -8.67 20.69 25.42
CA GLN A 330 -7.61 19.74 25.72
C GLN A 330 -6.85 19.35 24.47
N LYS A 331 -5.54 19.18 24.59
CA LYS A 331 -4.69 18.74 23.51
C LYS A 331 -5.13 17.36 23.01
N ALA A 332 -5.35 17.24 21.72
CA ALA A 332 -5.80 16.02 21.05
C ALA A 332 -4.73 15.38 20.16
N ASP A 333 -3.46 15.50 20.52
CA ASP A 333 -2.36 14.74 19.89
C ASP A 333 -2.59 13.25 20.11
N PHE A 334 -3.39 12.68 19.29
CA PHE A 334 -3.71 11.29 19.45
C PHE A 334 -2.94 10.47 18.39
N ALA A 335 -1.85 9.84 18.83
CA ALA A 335 -1.25 8.74 18.11
C ALA A 335 -1.95 7.45 18.53
N ASP A 336 -2.47 6.69 17.56
CA ASP A 336 -3.08 5.41 17.91
C ASP A 336 -2.03 4.43 18.44
N PRO A 337 -2.32 3.63 19.46
CA PRO A 337 -1.38 2.65 20.01
C PRO A 337 -0.99 1.54 19.04
N TYR A 338 -1.77 1.27 17.99
CA TYR A 338 -1.47 0.19 17.07
C TYR A 338 -0.45 0.59 16.00
N ALA A 339 0.61 -0.19 15.86
CA ALA A 339 1.38 -0.28 14.64
C ALA A 339 0.71 -1.32 13.75
N ASN A 340 0.12 -0.91 12.66
CA ASN A 340 -0.75 -1.74 11.84
C ASN A 340 -0.39 -1.69 10.35
N ASP A 341 -0.74 -0.64 9.64
CA ASP A 341 -0.67 -0.53 8.17
C ASP A 341 0.28 0.57 7.67
N GLN A 342 0.86 1.36 8.56
CA GLN A 342 1.71 2.52 8.25
C GLN A 342 2.97 2.18 7.44
N ASP A 343 3.38 0.91 7.42
CA ASP A 343 4.63 0.49 6.77
C ASP A 343 4.65 0.73 5.26
N TRP A 344 3.48 0.84 4.63
CA TRP A 344 3.37 1.30 3.25
C TRP A 344 3.93 2.71 3.05
N GLY A 345 3.81 3.59 4.04
CA GLY A 345 4.42 4.92 4.00
C GLY A 345 5.95 4.87 3.87
N LEU A 346 6.63 3.95 4.55
CA LEU A 346 8.07 3.71 4.35
C LEU A 346 8.36 3.01 3.02
N CYS A 347 7.50 2.09 2.57
CA CYS A 347 7.66 1.46 1.26
C CYS A 347 7.73 2.50 0.14
N MET A 348 6.82 3.49 0.15
CA MET A 348 6.80 4.57 -0.84
C MET A 348 8.03 5.50 -0.75
N ASN A 349 8.59 5.69 0.44
CA ASN A 349 9.82 6.47 0.63
C ASN A 349 11.10 5.72 0.20
N LEU A 350 11.03 4.41 -0.06
CA LEU A 350 12.13 3.59 -0.56
C LEU A 350 12.05 3.33 -2.08
N GLU A 351 11.01 3.79 -2.77
CA GLU A 351 10.89 3.77 -4.23
C GLU A 351 11.83 4.81 -4.86
#